data_425664a34f75370d7d96df23e141c1bf
#
_entry.id   425664a34f75370d7d96df23e141c1bf
#
_cell.length_a   1.000
_cell.length_b   1.000
_cell.length_c   1.000
_cell.angle_alpha   90.00
_cell.angle_beta   90.00
_cell.angle_gamma   90.00
#
_symmetry.space_group_name_H-M   'P 1'
#
loop_
_entity.id
_entity.type
_entity.pdbx_description
1 polymer ?
#
loop_
_entity_poly.entity_id
_entity_poly.type
_entity_poly.pdbx_seq_one_letter_code
_entity_poly.pdbx_strand_id
1 'polypeptide(L)'
;MLDDRLYMREPDWRPETTHGGTPMWGWLIIANVLCFILQYTVKGFYSNLALYPEFLKQGHVYQLLTFQFLHGDLFHIIINCLMIWMIGKPIEEALGKKRLLTLYLLSGVAGGLVQCGLAWSNINPTGGVVGASAGVFGLIAAFAVLQWNREMTILLMFIIPVRIRAKYLLIALAIIGFLGVLSQRQDVTGEGSLVAHGAHLGGLLGGVFFILAFVQGGTWTGVEPWWQRISERWNERKVVTIDGGARAYPRDRSRGKAHKAEFVEENIDSILDKISEKGMDSLTDKERAALDKAAKK
;
A
#
# COMPACT_ATOMS: atom_id res chain seq x y z
N MET A 1 -28.42 21.25 10.08
CA MET A 1 -27.25 21.34 10.96
C MET A 1 -27.08 20.03 11.71
N LEU A 2 -26.57 18.97 11.02
CA LEU A 2 -26.38 17.65 11.62
C LEU A 2 -25.10 16.96 11.07
N ASP A 3 -24.14 17.75 10.52
CA ASP A 3 -22.99 17.20 9.79
C ASP A 3 -21.64 17.31 10.52
N ASP A 4 -21.62 17.50 11.84
CA ASP A 4 -20.37 17.66 12.58
C ASP A 4 -20.11 16.54 13.60
N ARG A 5 -20.49 15.31 13.24
CA ARG A 5 -20.14 14.15 14.06
C ARG A 5 -18.70 13.73 13.75
N LEU A 6 -17.85 13.72 14.78
CA LEU A 6 -16.42 13.39 14.73
C LEU A 6 -16.08 12.06 14.02
N TYR A 7 -17.03 11.13 13.86
CA TYR A 7 -16.87 9.88 13.13
C TYR A 7 -17.06 10.01 11.60
N MET A 8 -17.57 11.18 11.13
CA MET A 8 -17.71 11.51 9.71
C MET A 8 -16.53 12.31 9.16
N ARG A 9 -15.62 12.77 10.00
CA ARG A 9 -14.36 13.35 9.51
C ARG A 9 -13.56 12.24 8.92
N GLU A 10 -13.44 12.23 7.60
CA GLU A 10 -12.38 11.48 6.97
C GLU A 10 -11.07 11.84 7.67
N PRO A 11 -10.21 10.85 8.01
CA PRO A 11 -8.90 11.15 8.58
C PRO A 11 -8.29 12.26 7.75
N ASP A 12 -7.83 13.34 8.36
CA ASP A 12 -7.14 14.45 7.67
C ASP A 12 -5.80 13.95 7.10
N TRP A 13 -5.95 13.04 6.14
CA TRP A 13 -4.87 12.47 5.38
C TRP A 13 -4.49 13.49 4.31
N ARG A 14 -3.65 14.45 4.71
CA ARG A 14 -2.96 15.30 3.75
C ARG A 14 -1.85 14.48 3.15
N PRO A 15 -1.91 14.17 1.84
CA PRO A 15 -0.74 13.64 1.17
C PRO A 15 0.42 14.61 1.46
N GLU A 16 1.55 14.10 1.94
CA GLU A 16 2.76 14.89 1.96
C GLU A 16 2.88 15.50 0.56
N THR A 17 2.70 16.82 0.46
CA THR A 17 2.83 17.54 -0.79
C THR A 17 4.16 17.15 -1.37
N THR A 18 4.14 16.41 -2.46
CA THR A 18 5.34 15.95 -3.15
C THR A 18 6.13 17.19 -3.49
N HIS A 19 7.14 17.50 -2.68
CA HIS A 19 8.09 18.59 -2.96
C HIS A 19 8.55 18.44 -4.41
N GLY A 20 8.44 19.50 -5.19
CA GLY A 20 8.60 19.54 -6.63
C GLY A 20 9.77 18.70 -7.14
N GLY A 21 9.48 17.69 -7.92
CA GLY A 21 10.43 16.78 -8.53
C GLY A 21 9.70 15.60 -9.20
N THR A 22 10.36 14.95 -10.14
CA THR A 22 9.81 13.81 -10.87
C THR A 22 9.32 12.75 -9.88
N PRO A 23 8.08 12.24 -10.01
CA PRO A 23 7.55 11.18 -9.16
C PRO A 23 8.32 9.87 -9.39
N MET A 24 8.33 8.97 -8.40
CA MET A 24 9.08 7.70 -8.48
C MET A 24 8.51 6.77 -9.55
N TRP A 25 7.17 6.72 -9.72
CA TRP A 25 6.58 5.98 -10.84
C TRP A 25 7.08 6.50 -12.19
N GLY A 26 7.32 7.80 -12.33
CA GLY A 26 7.91 8.40 -13.53
C GLY A 26 9.36 7.95 -13.74
N TRP A 27 10.17 7.91 -12.67
CA TRP A 27 11.53 7.37 -12.74
C TRP A 27 11.56 5.88 -13.11
N LEU A 28 10.61 5.09 -12.63
CA LEU A 28 10.48 3.68 -13.01
C LEU A 28 10.19 3.55 -14.51
N ILE A 29 9.29 4.37 -15.06
CA ILE A 29 9.00 4.38 -16.50
C ILE A 29 10.25 4.79 -17.31
N ILE A 30 10.93 5.85 -16.91
CA ILE A 30 12.17 6.32 -17.57
C ILE A 30 13.22 5.20 -17.58
N ALA A 31 13.43 4.54 -16.44
CA ALA A 31 14.39 3.43 -16.32
C ALA A 31 14.04 2.26 -17.26
N ASN A 32 12.75 1.87 -17.33
CA ASN A 32 12.28 0.82 -18.21
C ASN A 32 12.49 1.17 -19.69
N VAL A 33 12.12 2.40 -20.09
CA VAL A 33 12.30 2.87 -21.48
C VAL A 33 13.78 2.93 -21.84
N LEU A 34 14.63 3.44 -20.95
CA LEU A 34 16.08 3.49 -21.17
C LEU A 34 16.67 2.09 -21.34
N CYS A 35 16.33 1.15 -20.44
CA CYS A 35 16.80 -0.24 -20.55
C CYS A 35 16.27 -0.91 -21.83
N PHE A 36 15.05 -0.61 -22.26
CA PHE A 36 14.51 -1.10 -23.51
C PHE A 36 15.30 -0.62 -24.73
N ILE A 37 15.73 0.63 -24.75
CA ILE A 37 16.62 1.15 -25.81
C ILE A 37 17.99 0.46 -25.74
N LEU A 38 18.58 0.36 -24.54
CA LEU A 38 19.90 -0.23 -24.35
C LEU A 38 19.96 -1.70 -24.74
N GLN A 39 18.89 -2.47 -24.56
CA GLN A 39 18.88 -3.90 -24.94
C GLN A 39 18.98 -4.13 -26.46
N TYR A 40 18.63 -3.13 -27.28
CA TYR A 40 18.78 -3.20 -28.75
C TYR A 40 20.07 -2.53 -29.25
N THR A 41 20.68 -1.65 -28.47
CA THR A 41 21.85 -0.88 -28.89
C THR A 41 23.16 -1.42 -28.33
N VAL A 42 23.12 -2.09 -27.16
CA VAL A 42 24.31 -2.62 -26.49
C VAL A 42 24.33 -4.15 -26.58
N LYS A 43 25.35 -4.68 -27.27
CA LYS A 43 25.52 -6.14 -27.43
C LYS A 43 25.65 -6.85 -26.07
N GLY A 44 24.90 -7.90 -25.87
CA GLY A 44 24.92 -8.69 -24.64
C GLY A 44 24.13 -8.08 -23.46
N PHE A 45 23.58 -6.87 -23.60
CA PHE A 45 22.82 -6.23 -22.52
C PHE A 45 21.62 -7.09 -22.09
N TYR A 46 20.82 -7.55 -23.04
CA TYR A 46 19.66 -8.40 -22.76
C TYR A 46 20.08 -9.75 -22.13
N SER A 47 20.99 -10.47 -22.76
CA SER A 47 21.38 -11.82 -22.33
C SER A 47 22.07 -11.85 -20.96
N ASN A 48 22.80 -10.79 -20.59
CA ASN A 48 23.46 -10.72 -19.29
C ASN A 48 22.52 -10.32 -18.17
N LEU A 49 21.46 -9.54 -18.45
CA LEU A 49 20.59 -8.93 -17.44
C LEU A 49 19.24 -9.64 -17.30
N ALA A 50 18.83 -10.48 -18.28
CA ALA A 50 17.65 -11.32 -18.16
C ALA A 50 17.85 -12.38 -17.07
N LEU A 51 16.78 -12.76 -16.40
CA LEU A 51 16.82 -13.76 -15.32
C LEU A 51 16.77 -15.17 -15.91
N TYR A 52 17.86 -15.90 -15.75
CA TYR A 52 17.93 -17.32 -16.10
C TYR A 52 18.07 -18.17 -14.83
N PRO A 53 17.17 -19.14 -14.59
CA PRO A 53 17.23 -20.00 -13.40
C PRO A 53 18.60 -20.66 -13.20
N GLU A 54 19.26 -21.10 -14.28
CA GLU A 54 20.56 -21.74 -14.18
C GLU A 54 21.69 -20.76 -13.85
N PHE A 55 21.63 -19.52 -14.32
CA PHE A 55 22.63 -18.50 -13.98
C PHE A 55 22.46 -18.04 -12.52
N LEU A 56 21.23 -18.04 -12.02
CA LEU A 56 20.99 -17.74 -10.60
C LEU A 56 21.66 -18.78 -9.68
N LYS A 57 21.63 -20.08 -10.04
CA LYS A 57 22.39 -21.13 -9.32
C LYS A 57 23.91 -20.90 -9.35
N GLN A 58 24.41 -20.26 -10.40
CA GLN A 58 25.83 -19.91 -10.54
C GLN A 58 26.21 -18.62 -9.81
N GLY A 59 25.27 -17.98 -9.08
CA GLY A 59 25.51 -16.78 -8.29
C GLY A 59 25.21 -15.45 -9.00
N HIS A 60 24.59 -15.46 -10.18
CA HIS A 60 24.20 -14.22 -10.87
C HIS A 60 22.95 -13.58 -10.23
N VAL A 61 23.00 -13.34 -8.91
CA VAL A 61 21.87 -12.81 -8.10
C VAL A 61 21.37 -11.45 -8.54
N TYR A 62 22.21 -10.64 -9.20
CA TYR A 62 21.84 -9.34 -9.74
C TYR A 62 20.69 -9.43 -10.76
N GLN A 63 20.57 -10.60 -11.44
CA GLN A 63 19.50 -10.84 -12.40
C GLN A 63 18.10 -10.75 -11.76
N LEU A 64 17.95 -11.01 -10.45
CA LEU A 64 16.71 -10.82 -9.72
C LEU A 64 16.24 -9.33 -9.66
N LEU A 65 17.14 -8.40 -9.88
CA LEU A 65 16.82 -6.98 -9.97
C LEU A 65 16.74 -6.49 -11.42
N THR A 66 17.68 -6.91 -12.25
CA THR A 66 17.85 -6.34 -13.59
C THR A 66 16.78 -6.79 -14.57
N PHE A 67 16.29 -8.03 -14.47
CA PHE A 67 15.27 -8.56 -15.38
C PHE A 67 13.99 -7.74 -15.40
N GLN A 68 13.71 -7.04 -14.29
CA GLN A 68 12.52 -6.22 -14.10
C GLN A 68 12.47 -4.99 -15.03
N PHE A 69 13.58 -4.65 -15.67
CA PHE A 69 13.71 -3.49 -16.56
C PHE A 69 13.85 -3.88 -18.04
N LEU A 70 13.90 -5.16 -18.36
CA LEU A 70 13.99 -5.67 -19.72
C LEU A 70 12.59 -6.04 -20.23
N HIS A 71 12.40 -6.00 -21.56
CA HIS A 71 11.12 -6.33 -22.16
C HIS A 71 11.31 -7.11 -23.47
N GLY A 72 10.42 -8.10 -23.71
CA GLY A 72 10.48 -8.95 -24.88
C GLY A 72 10.14 -8.21 -26.18
N ASP A 73 9.19 -7.26 -26.11
CA ASP A 73 8.67 -6.53 -27.27
C ASP A 73 8.10 -5.16 -26.89
N LEU A 74 7.75 -4.39 -27.91
CA LEU A 74 7.22 -3.02 -27.73
C LEU A 74 5.85 -2.98 -27.02
N PHE A 75 4.97 -3.93 -27.30
CA PHE A 75 3.66 -3.99 -26.66
C PHE A 75 3.81 -4.32 -25.16
N HIS A 76 4.73 -5.23 -24.84
CA HIS A 76 5.05 -5.61 -23.47
C HIS A 76 5.51 -4.41 -22.62
N ILE A 77 6.43 -3.59 -23.12
CA ILE A 77 6.88 -2.39 -22.36
C ILE A 77 5.77 -1.34 -22.26
N ILE A 78 4.99 -1.12 -23.34
CA ILE A 78 3.90 -0.14 -23.30
C ILE A 78 2.90 -0.48 -22.22
N ILE A 79 2.46 -1.75 -22.12
CA ILE A 79 1.49 -2.17 -21.11
C ILE A 79 2.09 -2.06 -19.70
N ASN A 80 3.34 -2.45 -19.49
CA ASN A 80 3.98 -2.32 -18.19
C ASN A 80 4.12 -0.85 -17.76
N CYS A 81 4.56 0.03 -18.64
CA CYS A 81 4.67 1.47 -18.36
C CYS A 81 3.29 2.09 -18.05
N LEU A 82 2.26 1.70 -18.81
CA LEU A 82 0.88 2.13 -18.56
C LEU A 82 0.42 1.69 -17.15
N MET A 83 0.67 0.44 -16.78
CA MET A 83 0.30 -0.09 -15.46
C MET A 83 1.10 0.57 -14.34
N ILE A 84 2.40 0.82 -14.52
CA ILE A 84 3.22 1.58 -13.56
C ILE A 84 2.64 2.98 -13.35
N TRP A 85 2.22 3.66 -14.43
CA TRP A 85 1.59 4.97 -14.31
C TRP A 85 0.24 4.89 -13.58
N MET A 86 -0.65 3.98 -14.00
CA MET A 86 -2.02 3.89 -13.47
C MET A 86 -2.06 3.47 -11.99
N ILE A 87 -1.24 2.50 -11.60
CA ILE A 87 -1.24 1.93 -10.25
C ILE A 87 -0.14 2.54 -9.38
N GLY A 88 1.02 2.86 -9.96
CA GLY A 88 2.14 3.46 -9.24
C GLY A 88 1.80 4.84 -8.69
N LYS A 89 1.06 5.67 -9.44
CA LYS A 89 0.64 6.99 -8.97
C LYS A 89 -0.17 6.93 -7.67
N PRO A 90 -1.31 6.26 -7.56
CA PRO A 90 -2.06 6.16 -6.30
C PRO A 90 -1.29 5.45 -5.18
N ILE A 91 -0.39 4.51 -5.50
CA ILE A 91 0.47 3.88 -4.48
C ILE A 91 1.52 4.86 -3.97
N GLU A 92 2.15 5.67 -4.83
CA GLU A 92 3.08 6.70 -4.40
C GLU A 92 2.41 7.75 -3.52
N GLU A 93 1.21 8.18 -3.89
CA GLU A 93 0.39 9.09 -3.09
C GLU A 93 0.05 8.50 -1.71
N ALA A 94 -0.21 7.19 -1.64
CA ALA A 94 -0.55 6.50 -0.40
C ALA A 94 0.66 6.17 0.48
N LEU A 95 1.78 5.76 -0.09
CA LEU A 95 2.91 5.19 0.64
C LEU A 95 4.19 6.05 0.57
N GLY A 96 4.25 6.98 -0.38
CA GLY A 96 5.44 7.78 -0.65
C GLY A 96 6.45 7.10 -1.59
N LYS A 97 7.38 7.90 -2.13
CA LYS A 97 8.35 7.51 -3.17
C LYS A 97 9.21 6.29 -2.81
N LYS A 98 9.77 6.29 -1.61
CA LYS A 98 10.69 5.21 -1.16
C LYS A 98 9.99 3.87 -1.07
N ARG A 99 8.76 3.84 -0.52
CA ARG A 99 7.99 2.61 -0.36
C ARG A 99 7.47 2.08 -1.69
N LEU A 100 7.07 2.96 -2.61
CA LEU A 100 6.72 2.55 -3.96
C LEU A 100 7.89 1.81 -4.63
N LEU A 101 9.10 2.39 -4.60
CA LEU A 101 10.29 1.77 -5.20
C LEU A 101 10.61 0.43 -4.55
N THR A 102 10.62 0.38 -3.22
CA THR A 102 10.93 -0.86 -2.49
C THR A 102 9.88 -1.94 -2.74
N LEU A 103 8.60 -1.59 -2.72
CA LEU A 103 7.51 -2.50 -3.05
C LEU A 103 7.67 -3.08 -4.45
N TYR A 104 7.91 -2.24 -5.45
CA TYR A 104 8.11 -2.66 -6.83
C TYR A 104 9.28 -3.64 -6.96
N LEU A 105 10.46 -3.26 -6.45
CA LEU A 105 11.67 -4.09 -6.55
C LEU A 105 11.55 -5.41 -5.78
N LEU A 106 11.05 -5.38 -4.54
CA LEU A 106 10.89 -6.60 -3.74
C LEU A 106 9.83 -7.54 -4.31
N SER A 107 8.73 -7.01 -4.84
CA SER A 107 7.73 -7.83 -5.53
C SER A 107 8.29 -8.46 -6.78
N GLY A 108 9.12 -7.73 -7.54
CA GLY A 108 9.84 -8.28 -8.67
C GLY A 108 10.80 -9.39 -8.28
N VAL A 109 11.60 -9.18 -7.23
CA VAL A 109 12.50 -10.21 -6.67
C VAL A 109 11.71 -11.45 -6.23
N ALA A 110 10.60 -11.29 -5.50
CA ALA A 110 9.74 -12.40 -5.10
C ALA A 110 9.19 -13.16 -6.32
N GLY A 111 8.76 -12.43 -7.35
CA GLY A 111 8.33 -13.01 -8.62
C GLY A 111 9.44 -13.83 -9.31
N GLY A 112 10.63 -13.26 -9.42
CA GLY A 112 11.78 -13.94 -9.98
C GLY A 112 12.16 -15.23 -9.23
N LEU A 113 12.15 -15.17 -7.90
CA LEU A 113 12.43 -16.32 -7.04
C LEU A 113 11.39 -17.44 -7.20
N VAL A 114 10.08 -17.08 -7.23
CA VAL A 114 9.01 -18.07 -7.46
C VAL A 114 9.16 -18.71 -8.83
N GLN A 115 9.41 -17.92 -9.88
CA GLN A 115 9.61 -18.46 -11.23
C GLN A 115 10.81 -19.39 -11.32
N CYS A 116 11.95 -19.02 -10.74
CA CYS A 116 13.12 -19.88 -10.68
C CYS A 116 12.85 -21.17 -9.87
N GLY A 117 12.13 -21.08 -8.75
CA GLY A 117 11.75 -22.25 -7.94
C GLY A 117 10.87 -23.24 -8.72
N LEU A 118 9.91 -22.74 -9.50
CA LEU A 118 9.08 -23.55 -10.38
C LEU A 118 9.88 -24.20 -11.50
N ALA A 119 10.83 -23.47 -12.11
CA ALA A 119 11.71 -24.00 -13.14
C ALA A 119 12.61 -25.11 -12.59
N TRP A 120 13.21 -24.93 -11.43
CA TRP A 120 14.04 -25.94 -10.76
C TRP A 120 13.28 -27.21 -10.36
N SER A 121 11.97 -27.06 -10.11
CA SER A 121 11.07 -28.18 -9.79
C SER A 121 10.51 -28.86 -11.06
N ASN A 122 10.93 -28.46 -12.25
CA ASN A 122 10.39 -28.92 -13.54
C ASN A 122 8.86 -28.72 -13.68
N ILE A 123 8.29 -27.83 -12.89
CA ILE A 123 6.84 -27.49 -12.96
C ILE A 123 6.60 -26.50 -14.11
N ASN A 124 7.52 -25.59 -14.32
CA ASN A 124 7.43 -24.55 -15.33
C ASN A 124 8.84 -24.21 -15.85
N PRO A 125 9.41 -25.09 -16.70
CA PRO A 125 10.71 -24.83 -17.31
C PRO A 125 10.59 -23.60 -18.22
N THR A 126 11.36 -22.58 -17.93
CA THR A 126 11.39 -21.33 -18.70
C THR A 126 12.81 -21.04 -19.17
N GLY A 127 12.93 -20.43 -20.34
CA GLY A 127 14.16 -19.74 -20.75
C GLY A 127 14.39 -18.48 -19.90
N GLY A 128 14.96 -17.44 -20.49
CA GLY A 128 15.15 -16.17 -19.80
C GLY A 128 13.82 -15.47 -19.47
N VAL A 129 13.69 -14.94 -18.25
CA VAL A 129 12.54 -14.17 -17.79
C VAL A 129 12.89 -12.70 -17.84
N VAL A 130 11.99 -11.89 -18.39
CA VAL A 130 12.13 -10.43 -18.46
C VAL A 130 10.77 -9.76 -18.25
N GLY A 131 10.77 -8.55 -17.73
CA GLY A 131 9.60 -7.69 -17.62
C GLY A 131 9.40 -7.06 -16.26
N ALA A 132 8.88 -5.84 -16.27
CA ALA A 132 8.42 -5.10 -15.10
C ALA A 132 7.21 -5.74 -14.41
N SER A 133 6.58 -6.69 -15.10
CA SER A 133 5.24 -7.21 -14.72
C SER A 133 5.19 -7.82 -13.32
N ALA A 134 6.22 -8.51 -12.85
CA ALA A 134 6.24 -9.03 -11.47
C ALA A 134 6.14 -7.90 -10.44
N GLY A 135 6.88 -6.81 -10.62
CA GLY A 135 6.75 -5.60 -9.79
C GLY A 135 5.37 -4.94 -9.92
N VAL A 136 4.85 -4.85 -11.16
CA VAL A 136 3.50 -4.32 -11.43
C VAL A 136 2.41 -5.13 -10.74
N PHE A 137 2.48 -6.46 -10.79
CA PHE A 137 1.54 -7.33 -10.06
C PHE A 137 1.62 -7.10 -8.55
N GLY A 138 2.83 -6.83 -8.03
CA GLY A 138 3.01 -6.42 -6.65
C GLY A 138 2.34 -5.09 -6.31
N LEU A 139 2.44 -4.09 -7.19
CA LEU A 139 1.73 -2.81 -7.03
C LEU A 139 0.21 -3.00 -7.06
N ILE A 140 -0.31 -3.83 -7.97
CA ILE A 140 -1.75 -4.15 -8.04
C ILE A 140 -2.21 -4.84 -6.76
N ALA A 141 -1.45 -5.81 -6.26
CA ALA A 141 -1.74 -6.50 -5.03
C ALA A 141 -1.76 -5.55 -3.82
N ALA A 142 -0.75 -4.69 -3.71
CA ALA A 142 -0.68 -3.68 -2.67
C ALA A 142 -1.87 -2.71 -2.72
N PHE A 143 -2.23 -2.23 -3.91
CA PHE A 143 -3.41 -1.39 -4.13
C PHE A 143 -4.69 -2.11 -3.68
N ALA A 144 -4.86 -3.37 -4.06
CA ALA A 144 -6.04 -4.15 -3.71
C ALA A 144 -6.15 -4.39 -2.20
N VAL A 145 -5.04 -4.63 -1.50
CA VAL A 145 -5.03 -4.80 -0.03
C VAL A 145 -5.35 -3.48 0.68
N LEU A 146 -4.78 -2.37 0.22
CA LEU A 146 -5.03 -1.04 0.80
C LEU A 146 -6.46 -0.56 0.55
N GLN A 147 -7.05 -0.92 -0.59
CA GLN A 147 -8.35 -0.46 -1.06
C GLN A 147 -9.37 -1.62 -1.19
N TRP A 148 -9.35 -2.57 -0.25
CA TRP A 148 -10.00 -3.88 -0.32
C TRP A 148 -11.44 -3.88 -0.84
N ASN A 149 -12.26 -2.94 -0.37
CA ASN A 149 -13.67 -2.85 -0.75
C ASN A 149 -13.97 -1.75 -1.79
N ARG A 150 -12.94 -1.01 -2.24
CA ARG A 150 -13.11 0.07 -3.19
C ARG A 150 -13.58 -0.46 -4.54
N GLU A 151 -14.63 0.14 -5.07
CA GLU A 151 -15.08 -0.10 -6.44
C GLU A 151 -14.21 0.71 -7.41
N MET A 152 -13.79 0.04 -8.45
CA MET A 152 -12.98 0.62 -9.53
C MET A 152 -13.52 0.15 -10.87
N THR A 153 -13.37 0.98 -11.90
CA THR A 153 -13.67 0.59 -13.27
C THR A 153 -12.38 0.17 -13.94
N ILE A 154 -12.31 -1.09 -14.37
CA ILE A 154 -11.23 -1.59 -15.21
C ILE A 154 -11.73 -1.70 -16.66
N LEU A 155 -10.84 -1.45 -17.61
CA LEU A 155 -11.15 -1.66 -19.03
C LEU A 155 -10.69 -3.07 -19.42
N LEU A 156 -11.63 -4.00 -19.45
CA LEU A 156 -11.35 -5.34 -19.95
C LEU A 156 -11.05 -5.27 -21.44
N MET A 157 -9.90 -5.84 -21.86
CA MET A 157 -9.40 -5.75 -23.23
C MET A 157 -9.28 -4.28 -23.74
N PHE A 158 -9.10 -3.30 -22.83
CA PHE A 158 -9.05 -1.86 -23.12
C PHE A 158 -10.31 -1.25 -23.76
N ILE A 159 -11.42 -1.99 -23.81
CA ILE A 159 -12.64 -1.59 -24.50
C ILE A 159 -13.85 -1.63 -23.56
N ILE A 160 -14.00 -2.70 -22.78
CA ILE A 160 -15.22 -2.95 -22.01
C ILE A 160 -15.03 -2.45 -20.57
N PRO A 161 -15.75 -1.39 -20.13
CA PRO A 161 -15.68 -0.92 -18.75
C PRO A 161 -16.41 -1.90 -17.82
N VAL A 162 -15.67 -2.53 -16.91
CA VAL A 162 -16.21 -3.44 -15.89
C VAL A 162 -15.98 -2.83 -14.51
N ARG A 163 -17.06 -2.70 -13.73
CA ARG A 163 -16.97 -2.28 -12.32
C ARG A 163 -16.67 -3.50 -11.46
N ILE A 164 -15.58 -3.45 -10.71
CA ILE A 164 -15.13 -4.54 -9.84
C ILE A 164 -14.58 -3.96 -8.55
N ARG A 165 -14.73 -4.67 -7.44
CA ARG A 165 -14.02 -4.31 -6.21
C ARG A 165 -12.58 -4.80 -6.26
N ALA A 166 -11.65 -4.01 -5.71
CA ALA A 166 -10.22 -4.28 -5.76
C ALA A 166 -9.85 -5.69 -5.29
N LYS A 167 -10.49 -6.21 -4.25
CA LYS A 167 -10.31 -7.59 -3.78
C LYS A 167 -10.61 -8.66 -4.84
N TYR A 168 -11.64 -8.47 -5.65
CA TYR A 168 -11.97 -9.45 -6.68
C TYR A 168 -10.99 -9.41 -7.85
N LEU A 169 -10.41 -8.22 -8.15
CA LEU A 169 -9.31 -8.11 -9.09
C LEU A 169 -8.09 -8.92 -8.61
N LEU A 170 -7.70 -8.75 -7.34
CA LEU A 170 -6.60 -9.51 -6.75
C LEU A 170 -6.84 -11.03 -6.83
N ILE A 171 -8.03 -11.48 -6.43
CA ILE A 171 -8.41 -12.90 -6.46
C ILE A 171 -8.39 -13.43 -7.91
N ALA A 172 -8.97 -12.70 -8.85
CA ALA A 172 -8.98 -13.08 -10.26
C ALA A 172 -7.57 -13.23 -10.84
N LEU A 173 -6.68 -12.26 -10.56
CA LEU A 173 -5.29 -12.32 -11.02
C LEU A 173 -4.52 -13.46 -10.37
N ALA A 174 -4.76 -13.76 -9.09
CA ALA A 174 -4.16 -14.90 -8.41
C ALA A 174 -4.63 -16.25 -9.04
N ILE A 175 -5.92 -16.38 -9.34
CA ILE A 175 -6.47 -17.57 -10.01
C ILE A 175 -5.90 -17.71 -11.43
N ILE A 176 -5.88 -16.64 -12.21
CA ILE A 176 -5.32 -16.64 -13.58
C ILE A 176 -3.83 -17.01 -13.54
N GLY A 177 -3.06 -16.42 -12.62
CA GLY A 177 -1.64 -16.75 -12.44
C GLY A 177 -1.43 -18.21 -12.07
N PHE A 178 -2.23 -18.73 -11.13
CA PHE A 178 -2.15 -20.13 -10.71
C PHE A 178 -2.52 -21.11 -11.83
N LEU A 179 -3.63 -20.86 -12.52
CA LEU A 179 -4.04 -21.68 -13.67
C LEU A 179 -3.02 -21.61 -14.80
N GLY A 180 -2.41 -20.42 -15.01
CA GLY A 180 -1.33 -20.26 -15.99
C GLY A 180 -0.10 -21.09 -15.65
N VAL A 181 0.30 -21.17 -14.38
CA VAL A 181 1.38 -22.08 -13.95
C VAL A 181 1.03 -23.55 -14.22
N LEU A 182 -0.22 -23.94 -13.92
CA LEU A 182 -0.65 -25.34 -14.18
C LEU A 182 -0.71 -25.68 -15.67
N SER A 183 -1.16 -24.76 -16.52
CA SER A 183 -1.23 -25.00 -17.97
C SER A 183 0.15 -25.15 -18.59
N GLN A 184 1.12 -24.36 -18.15
CA GLN A 184 2.50 -24.44 -18.63
C GLN A 184 3.23 -25.73 -18.25
N ARG A 185 2.80 -26.42 -17.19
CA ARG A 185 3.32 -27.73 -16.80
C ARG A 185 3.10 -28.82 -17.87
N GLN A 186 2.10 -28.64 -18.72
CA GLN A 186 1.73 -29.61 -19.76
C GLN A 186 2.41 -29.34 -21.11
N ASP A 187 3.08 -28.21 -21.25
CA ASP A 187 3.75 -27.84 -22.50
C ASP A 187 5.13 -28.51 -22.60
N VAL A 188 5.12 -29.77 -23.06
CA VAL A 188 6.31 -30.58 -23.22
C VAL A 188 7.10 -30.19 -24.48
N THR A 189 6.56 -29.30 -25.32
CA THR A 189 7.13 -28.97 -26.63
C THR A 189 8.28 -27.97 -26.53
N GLY A 190 8.51 -27.35 -25.39
CA GLY A 190 9.63 -26.42 -25.17
C GLY A 190 9.46 -25.07 -25.86
N GLU A 191 8.35 -24.84 -26.57
CA GLU A 191 7.93 -23.53 -27.06
C GLU A 191 7.28 -22.78 -25.88
N GLY A 192 8.11 -22.38 -24.91
CA GLY A 192 7.69 -21.79 -23.66
C GLY A 192 6.71 -20.63 -23.87
N SER A 193 5.61 -20.63 -23.12
CA SER A 193 4.71 -19.50 -23.06
C SER A 193 5.48 -18.20 -22.84
N LEU A 194 5.17 -17.18 -23.64
CA LEU A 194 5.74 -15.83 -23.54
C LEU A 194 5.49 -15.17 -22.18
N VAL A 195 4.62 -15.75 -21.32
CA VAL A 195 4.19 -15.19 -20.04
C VAL A 195 4.72 -16.01 -18.88
N ALA A 196 5.55 -15.41 -18.03
CA ALA A 196 6.07 -16.03 -16.80
C ALA A 196 5.02 -15.95 -15.67
N HIS A 197 4.01 -16.85 -15.69
CA HIS A 197 2.91 -16.84 -14.72
C HIS A 197 3.39 -17.01 -13.27
N GLY A 198 4.47 -17.77 -13.04
CA GLY A 198 5.08 -17.90 -11.72
C GLY A 198 5.64 -16.58 -11.19
N ALA A 199 6.25 -15.77 -12.08
CA ALA A 199 6.74 -14.44 -11.70
C ALA A 199 5.58 -13.49 -11.34
N HIS A 200 4.47 -13.55 -12.06
CA HIS A 200 3.28 -12.75 -11.74
C HIS A 200 2.69 -13.16 -10.37
N LEU A 201 2.54 -14.46 -10.13
CA LEU A 201 2.02 -14.97 -8.87
C LEU A 201 2.93 -14.61 -7.70
N GLY A 202 4.25 -14.77 -7.86
CA GLY A 202 5.23 -14.37 -6.86
C GLY A 202 5.23 -12.87 -6.61
N GLY A 203 5.04 -12.05 -7.65
CA GLY A 203 4.86 -10.62 -7.54
C GLY A 203 3.63 -10.22 -6.72
N LEU A 204 2.47 -10.85 -6.99
CA LEU A 204 1.25 -10.66 -6.18
C LEU A 204 1.49 -10.99 -4.70
N LEU A 205 2.09 -12.15 -4.42
CA LEU A 205 2.39 -12.58 -3.05
C LEU A 205 3.36 -11.61 -2.36
N GLY A 206 4.40 -11.15 -3.07
CA GLY A 206 5.33 -10.15 -2.59
C GLY A 206 4.66 -8.83 -2.22
N GLY A 207 3.73 -8.36 -3.06
CA GLY A 207 2.96 -7.13 -2.81
C GLY A 207 2.03 -7.25 -1.60
N VAL A 208 1.28 -8.36 -1.48
CA VAL A 208 0.46 -8.65 -0.29
C VAL A 208 1.32 -8.68 0.97
N PHE A 209 2.42 -9.46 0.94
CA PHE A 209 3.34 -9.58 2.07
C PHE A 209 3.92 -8.22 2.48
N PHE A 210 4.33 -7.41 1.50
CA PHE A 210 4.88 -6.09 1.77
C PHE A 210 3.90 -5.20 2.56
N ILE A 211 2.64 -5.15 2.14
CA ILE A 211 1.64 -4.33 2.84
C ILE A 211 1.35 -4.88 4.24
N LEU A 212 1.18 -6.18 4.38
CA LEU A 212 0.87 -6.79 5.68
C LEU A 212 2.04 -6.67 6.66
N ALA A 213 3.27 -6.91 6.20
CA ALA A 213 4.45 -6.92 7.07
C ALA A 213 4.98 -5.52 7.38
N PHE A 214 5.11 -4.66 6.36
CA PHE A 214 5.83 -3.39 6.50
C PHE A 214 4.92 -2.17 6.65
N VAL A 215 3.71 -2.21 6.13
CA VAL A 215 2.78 -1.09 6.23
C VAL A 215 1.82 -1.29 7.40
N GLN A 216 1.08 -2.38 7.42
CA GLN A 216 0.12 -2.67 8.48
C GLN A 216 0.80 -3.22 9.76
N GLY A 217 1.92 -3.91 9.62
CA GLY A 217 2.74 -4.39 10.73
C GLY A 217 3.50 -3.29 11.49
N GLY A 218 3.50 -2.05 11.01
CA GLY A 218 4.10 -0.89 11.68
C GLY A 218 5.63 -0.88 11.72
N THR A 219 6.30 -1.81 11.07
CA THR A 219 7.77 -1.93 11.16
C THR A 219 8.53 -0.83 10.42
N TRP A 220 7.87 -0.09 9.54
CA TRP A 220 8.54 0.93 8.72
C TRP A 220 7.96 2.34 8.80
N THR A 221 6.88 2.58 9.51
CA THR A 221 6.09 3.80 9.26
C THR A 221 5.80 4.68 10.45
N GLY A 222 6.18 4.28 11.65
CA GLY A 222 5.63 4.93 12.84
C GLY A 222 4.09 4.79 12.96
N VAL A 223 3.44 4.07 12.03
CA VAL A 223 2.07 3.61 12.22
C VAL A 223 2.13 2.49 13.23
N GLU A 224 1.43 2.66 14.33
CA GLU A 224 1.40 1.67 15.40
C GLU A 224 1.07 0.27 14.86
N PRO A 225 1.86 -0.77 15.22
CA PRO A 225 1.63 -2.12 14.78
C PRO A 225 0.20 -2.57 15.16
N TRP A 226 -0.44 -3.37 14.30
CA TRP A 226 -1.79 -3.87 14.55
C TRP A 226 -1.96 -4.57 15.91
N TRP A 227 -0.89 -5.20 16.44
CA TRP A 227 -0.92 -5.80 17.77
C TRP A 227 -0.98 -4.76 18.90
N GLN A 228 -0.46 -3.53 18.70
CA GLN A 228 -0.64 -2.44 19.65
C GLN A 228 -2.11 -2.01 19.73
N ARG A 229 -2.80 -1.92 18.60
CA ARG A 229 -4.26 -1.66 18.57
C ARG A 229 -5.04 -2.78 19.24
N ILE A 230 -4.60 -4.04 19.11
CA ILE A 230 -5.21 -5.17 19.82
C ILE A 230 -4.88 -5.07 21.30
N SER A 231 -3.63 -4.77 21.68
CA SER A 231 -3.23 -4.64 23.10
C SER A 231 -3.94 -3.47 23.78
N GLU A 232 -4.14 -2.35 23.08
CA GLU A 232 -4.92 -1.20 23.57
C GLU A 232 -6.38 -1.57 23.80
N ARG A 233 -7.03 -2.26 22.84
CA ARG A 233 -8.39 -2.79 23.04
C ARG A 233 -8.49 -3.81 24.17
N TRP A 234 -7.43 -4.59 24.43
CA TRP A 234 -7.36 -5.51 25.56
C TRP A 234 -7.16 -4.77 26.88
N ASN A 235 -6.36 -3.72 26.90
CA ASN A 235 -6.13 -2.87 28.06
C ASN A 235 -7.37 -2.02 28.39
N GLU A 236 -8.10 -1.51 27.40
CA GLU A 236 -9.38 -0.83 27.59
C GLU A 236 -10.44 -1.75 28.24
N ARG A 237 -10.41 -3.05 27.95
CA ARG A 237 -11.30 -4.05 28.60
C ARG A 237 -10.94 -4.37 30.04
N LYS A 238 -9.76 -3.97 30.50
CA LYS A 238 -9.30 -4.15 31.90
C LYS A 238 -9.57 -2.94 32.79
N VAL A 239 -10.35 -1.96 32.33
CA VAL A 239 -10.82 -0.86 33.18
C VAL A 239 -11.79 -1.44 34.21
N VAL A 240 -11.28 -1.65 35.41
CA VAL A 240 -12.09 -2.01 36.56
C VAL A 240 -13.01 -0.84 36.88
N THR A 241 -14.31 -1.01 36.74
CA THR A 241 -15.31 -0.10 37.29
C THR A 241 -15.24 -0.18 38.82
N ILE A 242 -14.67 0.84 39.43
CA ILE A 242 -14.81 1.04 40.86
C ILE A 242 -16.20 1.66 41.04
N ASP A 243 -17.04 1.03 41.86
CA ASP A 243 -18.36 1.54 42.23
C ASP A 243 -18.25 3.01 42.68
N GLY A 244 -18.83 3.94 41.91
CA GLY A 244 -18.78 5.35 42.20
C GLY A 244 -18.78 6.27 40.98
N GLY A 245 -18.94 5.77 39.76
CA GLY A 245 -19.33 6.59 38.59
C GLY A 245 -18.28 7.49 37.94
N ALA A 246 -16.98 7.35 38.28
CA ALA A 246 -15.92 8.10 37.63
C ALA A 246 -15.02 7.15 36.82
N ARG A 247 -15.00 7.29 35.48
CA ARG A 247 -14.06 6.60 34.60
C ARG A 247 -12.66 7.20 34.76
N ALA A 248 -11.73 6.48 35.39
CA ALA A 248 -10.32 6.86 35.42
C ALA A 248 -9.64 6.37 34.14
N TYR A 249 -9.22 7.27 33.27
CA TYR A 249 -8.36 6.98 32.13
C TYR A 249 -6.89 6.96 32.54
N PRO A 250 -6.06 6.07 32.00
CA PRO A 250 -4.61 6.10 32.26
C PRO A 250 -4.03 7.43 31.75
N ARG A 251 -3.27 8.10 32.60
CA ARG A 251 -2.66 9.40 32.32
C ARG A 251 -1.48 9.23 31.37
N ASP A 252 -1.68 9.48 30.07
CA ASP A 252 -0.57 9.74 29.14
C ASP A 252 -0.01 11.16 29.38
N ARG A 253 1.24 11.25 29.79
CA ARG A 253 1.92 12.51 30.11
C ARG A 253 2.18 13.40 28.88
N SER A 254 2.07 12.88 27.65
CA SER A 254 2.27 13.64 26.39
C SER A 254 1.05 14.45 25.96
N ARG A 255 -0.19 14.06 26.41
CA ARG A 255 -1.45 14.72 26.09
C ARG A 255 -1.87 15.84 27.05
N GLY A 256 -1.08 16.15 28.06
CA GLY A 256 -1.46 17.08 29.13
C GLY A 256 -1.73 18.52 28.71
N LYS A 257 -1.34 18.96 27.51
CA LYS A 257 -1.62 20.32 27.01
C LYS A 257 -2.88 20.38 26.14
N ALA A 258 -3.14 19.37 25.31
CA ALA A 258 -4.34 19.33 24.46
C ALA A 258 -5.61 19.09 25.28
N HIS A 259 -5.57 18.14 26.23
CA HIS A 259 -6.72 17.83 27.11
C HIS A 259 -7.14 19.00 28.02
N LYS A 260 -6.21 19.90 28.38
CA LYS A 260 -6.53 21.04 29.19
C LYS A 260 -7.24 22.17 28.41
N ALA A 261 -6.97 22.26 27.10
CA ALA A 261 -7.66 23.17 26.21
C ALA A 261 -9.10 22.68 25.91
N GLU A 262 -9.24 21.37 25.60
CA GLU A 262 -10.52 20.73 25.30
C GLU A 262 -11.49 20.74 26.51
N PHE A 263 -10.98 20.50 27.73
CA PHE A 263 -11.77 20.55 28.97
C PHE A 263 -12.23 21.98 29.33
N VAL A 264 -11.52 23.02 28.90
CA VAL A 264 -11.88 24.40 29.10
C VAL A 264 -12.99 24.85 28.12
N GLU A 265 -12.94 24.38 26.85
CA GLU A 265 -13.98 24.69 25.85
C GLU A 265 -15.29 23.97 26.17
N GLU A 266 -15.28 22.70 26.51
CA GLU A 266 -16.49 21.95 26.90
C GLU A 266 -17.21 22.53 28.13
N ASN A 267 -16.47 23.15 29.05
CA ASN A 267 -17.02 23.81 30.22
C ASN A 267 -17.62 25.19 29.88
N ILE A 268 -17.13 25.89 28.88
CA ILE A 268 -17.64 27.21 28.49
C ILE A 268 -18.96 27.07 27.75
N ASP A 269 -19.11 26.12 26.86
CA ASP A 269 -20.36 25.88 26.13
C ASP A 269 -21.52 25.54 27.10
N SER A 270 -21.25 24.72 28.11
CA SER A 270 -22.24 24.39 29.13
C SER A 270 -22.62 25.59 30.02
N ILE A 271 -21.69 26.52 30.23
CA ILE A 271 -21.96 27.79 30.96
C ILE A 271 -22.78 28.72 30.08
N LEU A 272 -22.52 28.80 28.78
CA LEU A 272 -23.29 29.63 27.84
C LEU A 272 -24.72 29.10 27.66
N ASP A 273 -24.91 27.78 27.61
CA ASP A 273 -26.23 27.15 27.58
C ASP A 273 -27.03 27.48 28.86
N LYS A 274 -26.39 27.43 30.03
CA LYS A 274 -26.99 27.76 31.30
C LYS A 274 -27.39 29.24 31.37
N ILE A 275 -26.57 30.12 30.78
CA ILE A 275 -26.93 31.57 30.68
C ILE A 275 -28.15 31.77 29.79
N SER A 276 -28.19 31.03 28.65
CA SER A 276 -29.32 31.10 27.71
C SER A 276 -30.65 30.64 28.33
N GLU A 277 -30.59 29.60 29.18
CA GLU A 277 -31.79 29.04 29.78
C GLU A 277 -32.25 29.77 31.08
N LYS A 278 -31.30 30.21 31.91
CA LYS A 278 -31.58 30.65 33.28
C LYS A 278 -31.05 32.04 33.63
N GLY A 279 -30.44 32.73 32.66
CA GLY A 279 -29.86 34.06 32.83
C GLY A 279 -28.51 34.09 33.56
N MET A 280 -27.84 35.24 33.48
CA MET A 280 -26.49 35.46 34.06
C MET A 280 -26.42 35.30 35.59
N ASP A 281 -27.54 35.50 36.28
CA ASP A 281 -27.62 35.43 37.75
C ASP A 281 -27.62 33.98 38.27
N SER A 282 -27.80 33.00 37.37
CA SER A 282 -27.76 31.58 37.70
C SER A 282 -26.35 31.01 37.80
N LEU A 283 -25.32 31.79 37.42
CA LEU A 283 -23.93 31.33 37.43
C LEU A 283 -23.34 31.35 38.85
N THR A 284 -22.65 30.29 39.18
CA THR A 284 -21.79 30.22 40.37
C THR A 284 -20.53 31.06 40.20
N ASP A 285 -19.90 31.47 41.30
CA ASP A 285 -18.63 32.24 41.25
C ASP A 285 -17.52 31.56 40.47
N LYS A 286 -17.48 30.21 40.46
CA LYS A 286 -16.50 29.43 39.66
C LYS A 286 -16.81 29.51 38.17
N GLU A 287 -18.06 29.47 37.79
CA GLU A 287 -18.49 29.57 36.37
C GLU A 287 -18.26 31.00 35.84
N ARG A 288 -18.52 32.05 36.66
CA ARG A 288 -18.17 33.45 36.32
C ARG A 288 -16.67 33.64 36.11
N ALA A 289 -15.84 33.09 37.01
CA ALA A 289 -14.39 33.18 36.88
C ALA A 289 -13.85 32.43 35.65
N ALA A 290 -14.49 31.31 35.25
CA ALA A 290 -14.14 30.60 34.05
C ALA A 290 -14.46 31.36 32.76
N LEU A 291 -15.65 32.04 32.74
CA LEU A 291 -16.10 32.90 31.64
C LEU A 291 -15.18 34.11 31.47
N ASP A 292 -14.85 34.80 32.57
CA ASP A 292 -13.95 35.96 32.57
C ASP A 292 -12.51 35.60 32.10
N LYS A 293 -12.08 34.41 32.42
CA LYS A 293 -10.79 33.92 31.96
C LYS A 293 -10.80 33.59 30.48
N ALA A 294 -11.90 33.13 29.92
CA ALA A 294 -12.05 32.84 28.50
C ALA A 294 -12.16 34.15 27.67
N ALA A 295 -12.84 35.17 28.19
CA ALA A 295 -13.01 36.47 27.53
C ALA A 295 -11.70 37.29 27.44
N LYS A 296 -10.65 36.92 28.21
CA LYS A 296 -9.34 37.60 28.24
C LYS A 296 -8.29 36.90 27.33
N LYS A 297 -8.68 35.88 26.57
CA LYS A 297 -7.85 35.18 25.57
C LYS A 297 -8.24 35.60 24.17
#